data_a0258b101f65a75b88cdececcd93ed9e
#
_entry.id   a0258b101f65a75b88cdececcd93ed9e
#
_cell.length_a   1.000
_cell.length_b   1.000
_cell.length_c   1.000
_cell.angle_alpha   90.00
_cell.angle_beta   90.00
_cell.angle_gamma   90.00
#
_symmetry.space_group_name_H-M   'P 1'
#
loop_
_entity.id
_entity.type
_entity.pdbx_description
1 polymer ?
#
loop_
_entity_poly.entity_id
_entity_poly.type
_entity_poly.pdbx_seq_one_letter_code
_entity_poly.pdbx_strand_id
1 'polypeptide(L)'
;MKEITEKLLSLKEVTDYTENLKNKVSPITILGLSDVSKACITAFTGESTKRRILLVTYNELQAQKLHRDLKNMDTKVTYIPKKDIITYDYDAQSRDILYQRIDGIVKLFNNEAEITVLSIETLMQPILTKKQMKNSILKVLVAKEYNLEEIKEKLVYLGYERCDMVEGKGTFSVRGDILDIAISNKNGIRIEFFGDEVDQIRYFDISSQRSTENVNQVQIFPITEDIEKEPKGSIIEYLSESAIIVFDELSKISLRSANILNDNVFLIKDLIEKEKNVPYILENMYNMEQLLGQASNFQIVELDFQDIAQGKENTITFKYEDIKQIDDKFLEITKQEKEKKTYKPRTRVSNEFREAEKITFSDLKVRRLCST
;
A
#
# COMPACT_ATOMS: atom_id res chain seq x y z
N MET A 1 -2.33 -3.88 20.25
CA MET A 1 -2.81 -5.23 19.86
C MET A 1 -3.11 -6.16 21.02
N LYS A 2 -2.16 -6.48 21.94
CA LYS A 2 -2.36 -7.51 22.98
C LYS A 2 -3.67 -7.39 23.78
N GLU A 3 -4.00 -6.20 24.27
CA GLU A 3 -5.22 -5.96 25.05
C GLU A 3 -6.51 -6.14 24.21
N ILE A 4 -6.48 -5.78 22.91
CA ILE A 4 -7.62 -6.01 21.98
C ILE A 4 -7.76 -7.51 21.72
N THR A 5 -6.64 -8.20 21.48
CA THR A 5 -6.61 -9.65 21.28
C THR A 5 -7.17 -10.40 22.49
N GLU A 6 -6.76 -10.03 23.73
CA GLU A 6 -7.28 -10.62 24.97
C GLU A 6 -8.80 -10.41 25.10
N LYS A 7 -9.29 -9.20 24.76
CA LYS A 7 -10.72 -8.89 24.78
C LYS A 7 -11.49 -9.71 23.74
N LEU A 8 -10.97 -9.81 22.51
CA LEU A 8 -11.56 -10.62 21.45
C LEU A 8 -11.63 -12.09 21.86
N LEU A 9 -10.56 -12.66 22.40
CA LEU A 9 -10.52 -14.06 22.84
C LEU A 9 -11.49 -14.40 24.00
N SER A 10 -12.00 -13.40 24.70
CA SER A 10 -13.05 -13.61 25.72
C SER A 10 -14.45 -13.83 25.16
N LEU A 11 -14.66 -13.59 23.85
CA LEU A 11 -15.94 -13.72 23.19
C LEU A 11 -16.09 -15.14 22.58
N LYS A 12 -17.27 -15.73 22.77
CA LYS A 12 -17.60 -17.04 22.19
C LYS A 12 -17.54 -17.01 20.66
N GLU A 13 -18.05 -15.97 20.06
CA GLU A 13 -18.08 -15.74 18.62
C GLU A 13 -16.67 -15.78 18.00
N VAL A 14 -15.66 -15.27 18.72
CA VAL A 14 -14.25 -15.34 18.29
C VAL A 14 -13.68 -16.74 18.42
N THR A 15 -14.14 -17.53 19.40
CA THR A 15 -13.74 -18.93 19.52
C THR A 15 -14.27 -19.73 18.33
N ASP A 16 -15.55 -19.60 18.02
CA ASP A 16 -16.21 -20.25 16.86
C ASP A 16 -15.53 -19.82 15.54
N TYR A 17 -15.20 -18.52 15.41
CA TYR A 17 -14.46 -17.99 14.26
C TYR A 17 -13.07 -18.63 14.12
N THR A 18 -12.34 -18.72 15.22
CA THR A 18 -10.99 -19.31 15.24
C THR A 18 -10.99 -20.77 14.85
N GLU A 19 -12.01 -21.52 15.28
CA GLU A 19 -12.20 -22.91 14.92
C GLU A 19 -12.50 -23.07 13.43
N ASN A 20 -13.40 -22.25 12.87
CA ASN A 20 -13.69 -22.22 11.43
C ASN A 20 -12.45 -21.88 10.60
N LEU A 21 -11.61 -20.92 11.06
CA LEU A 21 -10.34 -20.59 10.39
C LEU A 21 -9.38 -21.79 10.36
N LYS A 22 -9.23 -22.51 11.49
CA LYS A 22 -8.37 -23.69 11.59
C LYS A 22 -8.85 -24.83 10.70
N ASN A 23 -10.17 -25.03 10.64
CA ASN A 23 -10.81 -26.07 9.82
C ASN A 23 -10.89 -25.67 8.33
N LYS A 24 -10.35 -24.50 7.95
CA LYS A 24 -10.36 -23.96 6.58
C LYS A 24 -11.77 -23.84 5.99
N VAL A 25 -12.76 -23.59 6.84
CA VAL A 25 -14.12 -23.29 6.39
C VAL A 25 -14.09 -22.04 5.49
N SER A 26 -14.82 -22.09 4.36
CA SER A 26 -14.85 -20.99 3.39
C SER A 26 -16.16 -21.04 2.57
N PRO A 27 -16.90 -19.93 2.44
CA PRO A 27 -16.68 -18.67 3.15
C PRO A 27 -17.08 -18.71 4.62
N ILE A 28 -16.49 -17.83 5.45
CA ILE A 28 -16.96 -17.51 6.79
C ILE A 28 -17.59 -16.12 6.74
N THR A 29 -18.85 -15.97 7.13
CA THR A 29 -19.53 -14.66 7.18
C THR A 29 -19.58 -14.16 8.61
N ILE A 30 -19.16 -12.93 8.86
CA ILE A 30 -19.20 -12.27 10.17
C ILE A 30 -20.11 -11.04 10.04
N LEU A 31 -21.12 -10.96 10.93
CA LEU A 31 -22.13 -9.92 10.94
C LEU A 31 -22.04 -9.02 12.18
N GLY A 32 -22.50 -7.79 12.04
CA GLY A 32 -22.66 -6.84 13.13
C GLY A 32 -21.42 -6.05 13.50
N LEU A 33 -20.34 -6.12 12.71
CA LEU A 33 -19.10 -5.39 13.00
C LEU A 33 -19.19 -3.92 12.59
N SER A 34 -18.70 -3.02 13.46
CA SER A 34 -18.35 -1.64 13.09
C SER A 34 -17.06 -1.62 12.23
N ASP A 35 -16.76 -0.49 11.59
CA ASP A 35 -15.51 -0.36 10.81
C ASP A 35 -14.25 -0.61 11.67
N VAL A 36 -14.25 -0.14 12.92
CA VAL A 36 -13.13 -0.36 13.86
C VAL A 36 -13.01 -1.85 14.20
N SER A 37 -14.12 -2.49 14.51
CA SER A 37 -14.16 -3.93 14.83
C SER A 37 -13.79 -4.79 13.64
N LYS A 38 -14.13 -4.38 12.40
CA LYS A 38 -13.65 -5.04 11.16
C LYS A 38 -12.12 -5.01 11.08
N ALA A 39 -11.50 -3.86 11.37
CA ALA A 39 -10.03 -3.76 11.44
C ALA A 39 -9.45 -4.64 12.56
N CYS A 40 -10.08 -4.66 13.74
CA CYS A 40 -9.64 -5.50 14.88
C CYS A 40 -9.70 -7.01 14.53
N ILE A 41 -10.81 -7.48 13.96
CA ILE A 41 -10.97 -8.88 13.54
C ILE A 41 -9.99 -9.24 12.42
N THR A 42 -9.76 -8.34 11.46
CA THR A 42 -8.78 -8.57 10.38
C THR A 42 -7.36 -8.70 10.95
N ALA A 43 -6.96 -7.81 11.86
CA ALA A 43 -5.66 -7.88 12.53
C ALA A 43 -5.53 -9.16 13.38
N PHE A 44 -6.56 -9.51 14.14
CA PHE A 44 -6.62 -10.76 14.92
C PHE A 44 -6.48 -11.97 14.03
N THR A 45 -7.13 -12.00 12.86
CA THR A 45 -7.04 -13.10 11.89
C THR A 45 -5.59 -13.31 11.44
N GLY A 46 -4.88 -12.24 11.09
CA GLY A 46 -3.46 -12.31 10.71
C GLY A 46 -2.57 -12.79 11.87
N GLU A 47 -2.79 -12.24 13.07
CA GLU A 47 -2.01 -12.58 14.27
C GLU A 47 -2.23 -14.05 14.70
N SER A 48 -3.47 -14.51 14.74
CA SER A 48 -3.83 -15.86 15.21
C SER A 48 -3.45 -16.97 14.23
N THR A 49 -3.55 -16.70 12.93
CA THR A 49 -3.27 -17.71 11.88
C THR A 49 -1.84 -17.65 11.35
N LYS A 50 -1.13 -16.52 11.55
CA LYS A 50 0.16 -16.20 10.92
C LYS A 50 0.11 -16.24 9.40
N ARG A 51 -1.09 -16.09 8.83
CA ARG A 51 -1.34 -16.06 7.38
C ARG A 51 -1.46 -14.63 6.90
N ARG A 52 -1.07 -14.40 5.65
CA ARG A 52 -1.20 -13.09 5.02
C ARG A 52 -2.64 -12.83 4.64
N ILE A 53 -3.05 -11.58 4.70
CA ILE A 53 -4.43 -11.18 4.43
C ILE A 53 -4.45 -10.18 3.27
N LEU A 54 -5.36 -10.40 2.33
CA LEU A 54 -5.81 -9.40 1.38
C LEU A 54 -7.18 -8.91 1.84
N LEU A 55 -7.26 -7.65 2.27
CA LEU A 55 -8.52 -6.99 2.66
C LEU A 55 -9.01 -6.13 1.50
N VAL A 56 -10.15 -6.51 0.94
CA VAL A 56 -10.80 -5.83 -0.18
C VAL A 56 -12.02 -5.05 0.32
N THR A 57 -12.10 -3.77 -0.01
CA THR A 57 -13.22 -2.91 0.37
C THR A 57 -13.97 -2.37 -0.86
N TYR A 58 -15.13 -1.78 -0.64
CA TYR A 58 -15.99 -1.30 -1.73
C TYR A 58 -15.57 0.04 -2.35
N ASN A 59 -14.65 0.82 -1.71
CA ASN A 59 -14.10 2.05 -2.28
C ASN A 59 -12.77 2.46 -1.62
N GLU A 60 -12.09 3.45 -2.23
CA GLU A 60 -10.80 3.97 -1.77
C GLU A 60 -10.86 4.62 -0.37
N LEU A 61 -11.92 5.34 -0.03
CA LEU A 61 -12.05 5.99 1.28
C LEU A 61 -12.11 4.97 2.41
N GLN A 62 -12.87 3.89 2.21
CA GLN A 62 -12.96 2.80 3.18
C GLN A 62 -11.63 2.05 3.29
N ALA A 63 -10.94 1.82 2.15
CA ALA A 63 -9.61 1.21 2.16
C ALA A 63 -8.61 2.03 2.97
N GLN A 64 -8.56 3.35 2.76
CA GLN A 64 -7.70 4.25 3.52
C GLN A 64 -8.05 4.30 5.00
N LYS A 65 -9.35 4.24 5.36
CA LYS A 65 -9.82 4.21 6.74
C LYS A 65 -9.35 2.94 7.44
N LEU A 66 -9.63 1.76 6.88
CA LEU A 66 -9.21 0.48 7.45
C LEU A 66 -7.68 0.33 7.50
N HIS A 67 -6.96 0.80 6.47
CA HIS A 67 -5.49 0.86 6.49
C HIS A 67 -4.97 1.68 7.67
N ARG A 68 -5.54 2.87 7.92
CA ARG A 68 -5.16 3.74 9.04
C ARG A 68 -5.45 3.08 10.38
N ASP A 69 -6.62 2.43 10.52
CA ASP A 69 -7.01 1.78 11.77
C ASP A 69 -6.11 0.56 12.05
N LEU A 70 -5.80 -0.25 11.05
CA LEU A 70 -4.83 -1.35 11.15
C LEU A 70 -3.42 -0.86 11.49
N LYS A 71 -2.97 0.25 10.89
CA LYS A 71 -1.67 0.85 11.19
C LYS A 71 -1.57 1.34 12.65
N ASN A 72 -2.67 1.83 13.21
CA ASN A 72 -2.74 2.22 14.62
C ASN A 72 -2.66 1.02 15.58
N MET A 73 -2.80 -0.22 15.09
CA MET A 73 -2.64 -1.46 15.86
C MET A 73 -1.23 -2.05 15.77
N ASP A 74 -0.27 -1.31 15.21
CA ASP A 74 1.12 -1.76 15.02
C ASP A 74 1.24 -3.02 14.14
N THR A 75 0.31 -3.19 13.21
CA THR A 75 0.37 -4.27 12.21
C THR A 75 1.22 -3.86 11.01
N LYS A 76 1.91 -4.83 10.39
CA LYS A 76 2.64 -4.61 9.13
C LYS A 76 1.64 -4.56 7.96
N VAL A 77 0.95 -3.44 7.86
CA VAL A 77 -0.07 -3.21 6.84
C VAL A 77 0.46 -2.38 5.69
N THR A 78 0.06 -2.73 4.48
CA THR A 78 0.27 -1.90 3.28
C THR A 78 -1.05 -1.59 2.60
N TYR A 79 -1.11 -0.43 1.94
CA TYR A 79 -2.25 0.01 1.15
C TYR A 79 -1.81 0.18 -0.30
N ILE A 80 -2.58 -0.39 -1.23
CA ILE A 80 -2.37 -0.26 -2.66
C ILE A 80 -3.51 0.62 -3.22
N PRO A 81 -3.25 1.89 -3.58
CA PRO A 81 -4.24 2.75 -4.19
C PRO A 81 -4.58 2.32 -5.62
N LYS A 82 -5.72 2.74 -6.13
CA LYS A 82 -6.03 2.59 -7.55
C LYS A 82 -5.08 3.44 -8.40
N LYS A 83 -4.85 3.01 -9.63
CA LYS A 83 -4.21 3.83 -10.66
C LYS A 83 -5.29 4.70 -11.32
N ASP A 84 -5.07 6.01 -11.32
CA ASP A 84 -5.94 6.92 -12.05
C ASP A 84 -5.75 6.73 -13.56
N ILE A 85 -6.85 6.76 -14.30
CA ILE A 85 -6.83 6.56 -15.75
C ILE A 85 -6.83 7.93 -16.40
N ILE A 86 -5.71 8.28 -17.02
CA ILE A 86 -5.57 9.54 -17.74
C ILE A 86 -6.32 9.42 -19.08
N THR A 87 -7.37 10.19 -19.24
CA THR A 87 -8.16 10.25 -20.49
C THR A 87 -7.99 11.58 -21.23
N TYR A 88 -7.37 12.57 -20.62
CA TYR A 88 -7.13 13.91 -21.19
C TYR A 88 -5.70 14.35 -20.97
N ASP A 89 -5.13 15.11 -21.94
CA ASP A 89 -3.72 15.53 -21.97
C ASP A 89 -3.29 16.48 -20.83
N TYR A 90 -4.24 16.92 -19.99
CA TYR A 90 -4.01 17.88 -18.89
C TYR A 90 -4.05 17.24 -17.49
N ASP A 91 -4.28 15.94 -17.39
CA ASP A 91 -4.35 15.27 -16.09
C ASP A 91 -2.92 14.96 -15.59
N ALA A 92 -2.38 15.84 -14.75
CA ALA A 92 -1.14 15.57 -14.03
C ALA A 92 -1.41 14.54 -12.92
N GLN A 93 -0.94 13.31 -13.09
CA GLN A 93 -0.94 12.34 -11.99
C GLN A 93 0.06 12.75 -10.91
N SER A 94 -0.37 12.66 -9.65
CA SER A 94 0.57 12.76 -8.54
C SER A 94 1.52 11.56 -8.55
N ARG A 95 2.81 11.81 -8.75
CA ARG A 95 3.86 10.76 -8.68
C ARG A 95 3.83 10.02 -7.35
N ASP A 96 3.39 10.65 -6.28
CA ASP A 96 3.31 10.06 -4.95
C ASP A 96 2.31 8.89 -4.90
N ILE A 97 1.15 9.01 -5.57
CA ILE A 97 0.15 7.92 -5.65
C ILE A 97 0.71 6.74 -6.46
N LEU A 98 1.37 7.02 -7.60
CA LEU A 98 2.01 5.99 -8.41
C LEU A 98 3.11 5.26 -7.62
N TYR A 99 3.96 6.01 -6.91
CA TYR A 99 5.00 5.43 -6.07
C TYR A 99 4.43 4.64 -4.90
N GLN A 100 3.35 5.11 -4.27
CA GLN A 100 2.67 4.37 -3.21
C GLN A 100 2.08 3.06 -3.72
N ARG A 101 1.49 3.09 -4.92
CA ARG A 101 0.91 1.90 -5.56
C ARG A 101 1.98 0.85 -5.85
N ILE A 102 3.04 1.20 -6.57
CA ILE A 102 4.11 0.25 -6.90
C ILE A 102 4.81 -0.26 -5.65
N ASP A 103 5.04 0.58 -4.63
CA ASP A 103 5.61 0.15 -3.34
C ASP A 103 4.70 -0.88 -2.65
N GLY A 104 3.40 -0.68 -2.70
CA GLY A 104 2.43 -1.64 -2.17
C GLY A 104 2.49 -2.98 -2.89
N ILE A 105 2.57 -2.96 -4.22
CA ILE A 105 2.70 -4.17 -5.05
C ILE A 105 4.04 -4.88 -4.77
N VAL A 106 5.13 -4.14 -4.67
CA VAL A 106 6.46 -4.69 -4.34
C VAL A 106 6.47 -5.33 -2.95
N LYS A 107 5.87 -4.70 -1.95
CA LYS A 107 5.74 -5.28 -0.60
C LYS A 107 4.90 -6.56 -0.60
N LEU A 108 3.84 -6.59 -1.40
CA LEU A 108 3.04 -7.80 -1.59
C LEU A 108 3.87 -8.90 -2.27
N PHE A 109 4.60 -8.57 -3.33
CA PHE A 109 5.50 -9.48 -4.06
C PHE A 109 6.57 -10.09 -3.15
N ASN A 110 7.20 -9.27 -2.30
CA ASN A 110 8.25 -9.68 -1.36
C ASN A 110 7.71 -10.36 -0.10
N ASN A 111 6.38 -10.43 0.06
CA ASN A 111 5.75 -10.89 1.29
C ASN A 111 6.16 -10.08 2.55
N GLU A 112 6.35 -8.79 2.43
CA GLU A 112 6.74 -7.92 3.55
C GLU A 112 5.55 -7.46 4.39
N ALA A 113 4.37 -7.31 3.78
CA ALA A 113 3.14 -6.94 4.49
C ALA A 113 2.43 -8.17 5.06
N GLU A 114 1.92 -8.07 6.29
CA GLU A 114 1.04 -9.06 6.89
C GLU A 114 -0.38 -8.91 6.37
N ILE A 115 -0.82 -7.65 6.21
CA ILE A 115 -2.14 -7.30 5.68
C ILE A 115 -1.95 -6.32 4.50
N THR A 116 -2.55 -6.65 3.37
CA THR A 116 -2.64 -5.74 2.21
C THR A 116 -4.08 -5.26 2.09
N VAL A 117 -4.28 -3.94 2.09
CA VAL A 117 -5.60 -3.30 1.98
C VAL A 117 -5.72 -2.62 0.63
N LEU A 118 -6.85 -2.80 -0.04
CA LEU A 118 -7.15 -2.13 -1.29
C LEU A 118 -8.67 -2.06 -1.53
N SER A 119 -9.07 -1.23 -2.49
CA SER A 119 -10.47 -1.17 -2.94
C SER A 119 -10.73 -2.14 -4.09
N ILE A 120 -12.01 -2.41 -4.36
CA ILE A 120 -12.42 -3.15 -5.55
C ILE A 120 -11.96 -2.43 -6.83
N GLU A 121 -11.90 -1.10 -6.83
CA GLU A 121 -11.38 -0.30 -7.96
C GLU A 121 -9.94 -0.67 -8.28
N THR A 122 -9.13 -0.88 -7.26
CA THR A 122 -7.73 -1.34 -7.38
C THR A 122 -7.65 -2.79 -7.84
N LEU A 123 -8.48 -3.67 -7.25
CA LEU A 123 -8.44 -5.11 -7.52
C LEU A 123 -8.83 -5.46 -8.97
N MET A 124 -9.75 -4.68 -9.55
CA MET A 124 -10.19 -4.84 -10.95
C MET A 124 -9.11 -4.46 -11.97
N GLN A 125 -8.13 -3.66 -11.59
CA GLN A 125 -7.12 -3.16 -12.52
C GLN A 125 -6.07 -4.23 -12.83
N PRO A 126 -5.77 -4.49 -14.13
CA PRO A 126 -4.68 -5.37 -14.50
C PRO A 126 -3.33 -4.76 -14.08
N ILE A 127 -2.43 -5.59 -13.60
CA ILE A 127 -1.07 -5.24 -13.19
C ILE A 127 -0.05 -6.12 -13.91
N LEU A 128 1.25 -5.87 -13.70
CA LEU A 128 2.30 -6.79 -14.15
C LEU A 128 2.03 -8.20 -13.60
N THR A 129 2.22 -9.22 -14.42
CA THR A 129 2.23 -10.60 -13.92
C THR A 129 3.39 -10.79 -12.93
N LYS A 130 3.27 -11.74 -12.03
CA LYS A 130 4.36 -12.07 -11.08
C LYS A 130 5.68 -12.41 -11.80
N LYS A 131 5.59 -13.01 -13.00
CA LYS A 131 6.76 -13.30 -13.86
C LYS A 131 7.38 -12.03 -14.44
N GLN A 132 6.57 -11.11 -14.96
CA GLN A 132 7.03 -9.82 -15.49
C GLN A 132 7.69 -9.00 -14.37
N MET A 133 7.07 -8.92 -13.18
CA MET A 133 7.66 -8.25 -12.02
C MET A 133 9.03 -8.86 -11.67
N LYS A 134 9.14 -10.18 -11.59
CA LYS A 134 10.41 -10.85 -11.29
C LYS A 134 11.49 -10.55 -12.34
N ASN A 135 11.15 -10.52 -13.63
CA ASN A 135 12.08 -10.24 -14.72
C ASN A 135 12.48 -8.75 -14.80
N SER A 136 11.67 -7.85 -14.23
CA SER A 136 11.99 -6.43 -14.21
C SER A 136 12.96 -6.03 -13.11
N ILE A 137 13.17 -6.86 -12.09
CA ILE A 137 14.08 -6.57 -10.97
C ILE A 137 15.53 -6.50 -11.48
N LEU A 138 16.20 -5.37 -11.21
CA LEU A 138 17.66 -5.25 -11.39
C LEU A 138 18.35 -5.70 -10.10
N LYS A 139 19.13 -6.78 -10.20
CA LYS A 139 19.90 -7.32 -9.08
C LYS A 139 21.38 -7.03 -9.29
N VAL A 140 22.01 -6.39 -8.31
CA VAL A 140 23.45 -6.08 -8.32
C VAL A 140 24.11 -6.68 -7.10
N LEU A 141 25.28 -7.33 -7.30
CA LEU A 141 26.08 -7.99 -6.26
C LEU A 141 27.50 -7.43 -6.28
N VAL A 142 28.12 -7.32 -5.11
CA VAL A 142 29.55 -7.00 -4.95
C VAL A 142 30.40 -8.11 -5.57
N ALA A 143 31.57 -7.75 -6.09
CA ALA A 143 32.54 -8.63 -6.77
C ALA A 143 31.93 -9.36 -7.99
N LYS A 144 31.03 -8.70 -8.72
CA LYS A 144 30.51 -9.14 -10.02
C LYS A 144 30.70 -8.03 -11.04
N GLU A 145 30.94 -8.44 -12.28
CA GLU A 145 31.10 -7.55 -13.42
C GLU A 145 29.74 -7.17 -14.01
N TYR A 146 29.54 -5.89 -14.29
CA TYR A 146 28.35 -5.33 -14.94
C TYR A 146 28.77 -4.20 -15.89
N ASN A 147 28.13 -4.14 -17.03
CA ASN A 147 28.26 -2.99 -17.91
C ASN A 147 27.40 -1.83 -17.34
N LEU A 148 28.07 -0.73 -16.99
CA LEU A 148 27.38 0.44 -16.41
C LEU A 148 26.34 1.04 -17.35
N GLU A 149 26.57 1.00 -18.69
CA GLU A 149 25.59 1.48 -19.67
C GLU A 149 24.33 0.62 -19.67
N GLU A 150 24.45 -0.71 -19.62
CA GLU A 150 23.31 -1.61 -19.52
C GLU A 150 22.50 -1.40 -18.23
N ILE A 151 23.18 -1.13 -17.10
CA ILE A 151 22.49 -0.77 -15.86
C ILE A 151 21.70 0.53 -16.02
N LYS A 152 22.28 1.55 -16.66
CA LYS A 152 21.59 2.84 -16.89
C LYS A 152 20.35 2.66 -17.79
N GLU A 153 20.47 1.91 -18.87
CA GLU A 153 19.35 1.59 -19.75
C GLU A 153 18.25 0.83 -18.98
N LYS A 154 18.66 -0.14 -18.15
CA LYS A 154 17.72 -0.88 -17.30
C LYS A 154 17.03 0.03 -16.29
N LEU A 155 17.72 0.98 -15.66
CA LEU A 155 17.11 1.94 -14.74
C LEU A 155 16.08 2.84 -15.45
N VAL A 156 16.39 3.34 -16.63
CA VAL A 156 15.44 4.11 -17.45
C VAL A 156 14.22 3.25 -17.80
N TYR A 157 14.42 2.00 -18.21
CA TYR A 157 13.33 1.05 -18.45
C TYR A 157 12.46 0.83 -17.21
N LEU A 158 13.05 0.80 -15.99
CA LEU A 158 12.35 0.68 -14.72
C LEU A 158 11.62 1.97 -14.28
N GLY A 159 11.72 3.04 -15.08
CA GLY A 159 11.07 4.33 -14.85
C GLY A 159 11.93 5.35 -14.11
N TYR A 160 13.19 5.06 -13.78
CA TYR A 160 14.08 6.02 -13.12
C TYR A 160 14.54 7.12 -14.09
N GLU A 161 14.57 8.36 -13.61
CA GLU A 161 15.05 9.52 -14.37
C GLU A 161 16.51 9.83 -14.01
N ARG A 162 17.32 10.10 -15.02
CA ARG A 162 18.71 10.51 -14.81
C ARG A 162 18.76 11.98 -14.38
N CYS A 163 19.59 12.28 -13.37
CA CYS A 163 19.83 13.63 -12.86
C CYS A 163 21.32 13.81 -12.49
N ASP A 164 21.73 15.05 -12.22
CA ASP A 164 23.11 15.33 -11.81
C ASP A 164 23.38 14.90 -10.36
N MET A 165 22.38 15.03 -9.48
CA MET A 165 22.41 14.58 -8.10
C MET A 165 21.03 14.08 -7.71
N VAL A 166 20.96 12.92 -7.01
CA VAL A 166 19.69 12.36 -6.56
C VAL A 166 19.10 13.16 -5.41
N GLU A 167 17.84 13.61 -5.59
CA GLU A 167 17.12 14.46 -4.62
C GLU A 167 15.83 13.79 -4.13
N GLY A 168 15.36 12.73 -4.78
CA GLY A 168 14.10 12.07 -4.44
C GLY A 168 13.90 10.77 -5.17
N LYS A 169 12.93 9.99 -4.71
CA LYS A 169 12.58 8.68 -5.25
C LYS A 169 12.41 8.72 -6.78
N GLY A 170 12.94 7.71 -7.43
CA GLY A 170 12.81 7.53 -8.87
C GLY A 170 13.84 8.27 -9.69
N THR A 171 14.91 8.76 -9.08
CA THR A 171 16.04 9.38 -9.78
C THR A 171 17.33 8.57 -9.60
N PHE A 172 18.23 8.69 -10.56
CA PHE A 172 19.58 8.14 -10.46
C PHE A 172 20.61 9.12 -11.05
N SER A 173 21.84 9.07 -10.54
CA SER A 173 22.96 9.86 -11.06
C SER A 173 24.21 8.99 -11.24
N VAL A 174 25.06 9.36 -12.21
CA VAL A 174 26.35 8.70 -12.45
C VAL A 174 27.43 9.78 -12.43
N ARG A 175 28.44 9.58 -11.58
CA ARG A 175 29.58 10.48 -11.42
C ARG A 175 30.87 9.65 -11.41
N GLY A 176 31.58 9.60 -12.56
CA GLY A 176 32.70 8.68 -12.75
C GLY A 176 32.24 7.23 -12.58
N ASP A 177 32.87 6.52 -11.68
CA ASP A 177 32.59 5.11 -11.38
C ASP A 177 31.56 4.92 -10.25
N ILE A 178 30.78 5.96 -9.92
CA ILE A 178 29.78 5.94 -8.85
C ILE A 178 28.38 6.08 -9.46
N LEU A 179 27.51 5.12 -9.16
CA LEU A 179 26.09 5.13 -9.50
C LEU A 179 25.26 5.29 -8.21
N ASP A 180 24.53 6.40 -8.11
CA ASP A 180 23.58 6.69 -7.03
C ASP A 180 22.15 6.49 -7.52
N ILE A 181 21.32 5.78 -6.76
CA ILE A 181 19.93 5.47 -7.11
C ILE A 181 19.03 5.80 -5.91
N ALA A 182 18.05 6.69 -6.06
CA ALA A 182 17.09 7.02 -5.01
C ALA A 182 15.92 6.03 -5.02
N ILE A 183 15.91 5.09 -4.08
CA ILE A 183 14.85 4.08 -3.91
C ILE A 183 13.67 4.57 -3.09
N SER A 184 13.86 5.64 -2.31
CA SER A 184 12.82 6.33 -1.54
C SER A 184 13.17 7.82 -1.43
N ASN A 185 12.29 8.63 -0.82
CA ASN A 185 12.60 10.04 -0.56
C ASN A 185 13.66 10.27 0.54
N LYS A 186 14.05 9.21 1.26
CA LYS A 186 15.06 9.29 2.33
C LYS A 186 16.32 8.51 2.01
N ASN A 187 16.19 7.34 1.42
CA ASN A 187 17.28 6.39 1.25
C ASN A 187 17.58 6.18 -0.23
N GLY A 188 18.86 6.21 -0.54
CA GLY A 188 19.43 5.83 -1.82
C GLY A 188 20.38 4.64 -1.69
N ILE A 189 20.74 4.08 -2.83
CA ILE A 189 21.75 3.04 -3.01
C ILE A 189 22.90 3.68 -3.78
N ARG A 190 24.11 3.55 -3.27
CA ARG A 190 25.37 3.93 -3.94
C ARG A 190 26.13 2.69 -4.32
N ILE A 191 26.44 2.54 -5.59
CA ILE A 191 27.21 1.44 -6.16
C ILE A 191 28.52 2.03 -6.69
N GLU A 192 29.64 1.56 -6.20
CA GLU A 192 30.98 1.96 -6.65
C GLU A 192 31.57 0.86 -7.51
N PHE A 193 32.09 1.26 -8.66
CA PHE A 193 32.69 0.36 -9.63
C PHE A 193 34.22 0.54 -9.63
N PHE A 194 34.94 -0.53 -9.91
CA PHE A 194 36.33 -0.51 -10.31
C PHE A 194 36.44 -1.17 -11.69
N GLY A 195 36.46 -0.34 -12.75
CA GLY A 195 36.21 -0.81 -14.11
C GLY A 195 34.76 -1.30 -14.24
N ASP A 196 34.59 -2.54 -14.66
CA ASP A 196 33.26 -3.18 -14.79
C ASP A 196 32.87 -3.97 -13.53
N GLU A 197 33.77 -4.14 -12.55
CA GLU A 197 33.49 -4.86 -11.31
C GLU A 197 32.88 -3.95 -10.27
N VAL A 198 31.82 -4.42 -9.57
CA VAL A 198 31.23 -3.74 -8.42
C VAL A 198 32.12 -3.96 -7.20
N ASP A 199 32.83 -2.88 -6.77
CA ASP A 199 33.70 -2.89 -5.60
C ASP A 199 32.90 -2.82 -4.30
N GLN A 200 31.92 -1.90 -4.22
CA GLN A 200 31.14 -1.67 -3.01
C GLN A 200 29.70 -1.25 -3.31
N ILE A 201 28.77 -1.71 -2.43
CA ILE A 201 27.37 -1.25 -2.42
C ILE A 201 27.04 -0.73 -1.02
N ARG A 202 26.45 0.49 -0.95
CA ARG A 202 26.08 1.13 0.31
C ARG A 202 24.69 1.73 0.22
N TYR A 203 23.96 1.73 1.32
CA TYR A 203 22.85 2.66 1.49
C TYR A 203 23.40 4.04 1.88
N PHE A 204 22.67 5.09 1.51
CA PHE A 204 22.97 6.45 1.93
C PHE A 204 21.68 7.25 2.18
N ASP A 205 21.78 8.25 3.04
CA ASP A 205 20.70 9.20 3.29
C ASP A 205 20.73 10.31 2.24
N ILE A 206 19.60 10.50 1.52
CA ILE A 206 19.53 11.43 0.39
C ILE A 206 19.75 12.89 0.84
N SER A 207 19.25 13.27 2.02
CA SER A 207 19.32 14.65 2.49
C SER A 207 20.74 15.06 2.88
N SER A 208 21.48 14.16 3.52
CA SER A 208 22.85 14.38 3.97
C SER A 208 23.92 13.86 3.01
N GLN A 209 23.54 13.06 2.00
CA GLN A 209 24.43 12.35 1.08
C GLN A 209 25.45 11.42 1.76
N ARG A 210 25.24 11.09 3.06
CA ARG A 210 26.13 10.24 3.85
C ARG A 210 25.75 8.78 3.75
N SER A 211 26.76 7.93 3.53
CA SER A 211 26.59 6.48 3.57
C SER A 211 26.23 6.01 4.97
N THR A 212 25.35 4.99 5.05
CA THR A 212 24.81 4.47 6.31
C THR A 212 25.22 3.03 6.56
N GLU A 213 25.04 2.14 5.59
CA GLU A 213 25.25 0.70 5.73
C GLU A 213 25.84 0.10 4.45
N ASN A 214 26.81 -0.82 4.59
CA ASN A 214 27.35 -1.60 3.49
C ASN A 214 26.54 -2.89 3.33
N VAL A 215 26.27 -3.27 2.07
CA VAL A 215 25.55 -4.49 1.75
C VAL A 215 26.25 -5.25 0.60
N ASN A 216 26.10 -6.57 0.57
CA ASN A 216 26.72 -7.40 -0.46
C ASN A 216 25.89 -7.50 -1.74
N GLN A 217 24.60 -7.15 -1.67
CA GLN A 217 23.69 -7.19 -2.81
C GLN A 217 22.53 -6.22 -2.62
N VAL A 218 21.97 -5.76 -3.73
CA VAL A 218 20.74 -4.98 -3.75
C VAL A 218 19.79 -5.48 -4.85
N GLN A 219 18.50 -5.23 -4.64
CA GLN A 219 17.46 -5.42 -5.64
C GLN A 219 16.78 -4.09 -5.87
N ILE A 220 16.75 -3.66 -7.12
CA ILE A 220 16.13 -2.41 -7.53
C ILE A 220 14.87 -2.77 -8.31
N PHE A 221 13.73 -2.36 -7.77
CA PHE A 221 12.42 -2.62 -8.32
C PHE A 221 11.98 -1.50 -9.27
N PRO A 222 11.06 -1.76 -10.21
CA PRO A 222 10.48 -0.70 -11.00
C PRO A 222 9.74 0.31 -10.10
N ILE A 223 9.72 1.56 -10.52
CA ILE A 223 8.99 2.63 -9.86
C ILE A 223 7.70 2.99 -10.59
N THR A 224 7.41 2.31 -11.68
CA THR A 224 6.20 2.43 -12.49
C THR A 224 5.72 1.06 -12.95
N GLU A 225 4.43 0.93 -13.23
CA GLU A 225 3.83 -0.23 -13.90
C GLU A 225 3.89 -0.09 -15.43
N ASP A 226 4.27 1.08 -15.96
CA ASP A 226 4.24 1.40 -17.40
C ASP A 226 5.42 0.81 -18.19
N ILE A 227 6.19 -0.09 -17.59
CA ILE A 227 7.20 -0.93 -18.22
C ILE A 227 6.56 -1.98 -19.14
N GLU A 228 5.27 -2.23 -18.99
CA GLU A 228 4.48 -3.13 -19.84
C GLU A 228 3.24 -2.40 -20.35
N LYS A 229 3.03 -2.44 -21.67
CA LYS A 229 1.90 -1.75 -22.30
C LYS A 229 0.57 -2.49 -22.09
N GLU A 230 0.63 -3.82 -21.99
CA GLU A 230 -0.53 -4.69 -21.86
C GLU A 230 -0.37 -5.62 -20.63
N PRO A 231 -0.44 -5.06 -19.39
CA PRO A 231 -0.36 -5.88 -18.19
C PRO A 231 -1.57 -6.81 -18.10
N LYS A 232 -1.32 -8.10 -17.80
CA LYS A 232 -2.35 -9.14 -17.75
C LYS A 232 -2.39 -9.86 -16.40
N GLY A 233 -1.66 -9.37 -15.39
CA GLY A 233 -1.63 -9.95 -14.06
C GLY A 233 -2.75 -9.42 -13.18
N SER A 234 -3.11 -10.20 -12.16
CA SER A 234 -4.02 -9.83 -11.08
C SER A 234 -3.27 -9.71 -9.76
N ILE A 235 -3.71 -8.82 -8.88
CA ILE A 235 -3.17 -8.71 -7.51
C ILE A 235 -3.31 -10.04 -6.76
N ILE A 236 -4.38 -10.81 -7.01
CA ILE A 236 -4.61 -12.11 -6.38
C ILE A 236 -3.49 -13.11 -6.70
N GLU A 237 -2.89 -13.06 -7.88
CA GLU A 237 -1.76 -13.91 -8.27
C GLU A 237 -0.50 -13.73 -7.41
N TYR A 238 -0.37 -12.57 -6.75
CA TYR A 238 0.76 -12.27 -5.89
C TYR A 238 0.64 -12.90 -4.49
N LEU A 239 -0.55 -13.35 -4.11
CA LEU A 239 -0.79 -13.96 -2.82
C LEU A 239 -0.05 -15.30 -2.69
N SER A 240 0.33 -15.63 -1.45
CA SER A 240 0.78 -16.96 -1.11
C SER A 240 -0.42 -17.91 -1.03
N GLU A 241 -0.25 -19.19 -1.34
CA GLU A 241 -1.33 -20.21 -1.33
C GLU A 241 -2.08 -20.29 0.02
N SER A 242 -1.41 -19.94 1.11
CA SER A 242 -2.01 -19.94 2.44
C SER A 242 -2.73 -18.65 2.80
N ALA A 243 -2.75 -17.63 1.95
CA ALA A 243 -3.37 -16.35 2.25
C ALA A 243 -4.87 -16.47 2.55
N ILE A 244 -5.43 -15.47 3.22
CA ILE A 244 -6.86 -15.31 3.44
C ILE A 244 -7.31 -14.06 2.69
N ILE A 245 -8.43 -14.15 1.99
CA ILE A 245 -9.06 -12.99 1.36
C ILE A 245 -10.24 -12.57 2.23
N VAL A 246 -10.24 -11.31 2.65
CA VAL A 246 -11.30 -10.71 3.45
C VAL A 246 -12.04 -9.68 2.61
N PHE A 247 -13.34 -9.85 2.44
CA PHE A 247 -14.20 -8.90 1.76
C PHE A 247 -14.99 -8.06 2.78
N ASP A 248 -14.81 -6.74 2.75
CA ASP A 248 -15.58 -5.79 3.56
C ASP A 248 -16.82 -5.34 2.80
N GLU A 249 -18.01 -5.85 3.18
CA GLU A 249 -19.31 -5.59 2.55
C GLU A 249 -19.36 -6.11 1.09
N LEU A 250 -19.32 -7.43 0.90
CA LEU A 250 -19.25 -8.07 -0.42
C LEU A 250 -20.36 -7.61 -1.38
N SER A 251 -21.57 -7.35 -0.88
CA SER A 251 -22.68 -6.83 -1.70
C SER A 251 -22.39 -5.43 -2.23
N LYS A 252 -21.78 -4.54 -1.42
CA LYS A 252 -21.35 -3.20 -1.86
C LYS A 252 -20.19 -3.29 -2.84
N ILE A 253 -19.26 -4.21 -2.63
CA ILE A 253 -18.15 -4.50 -3.55
C ILE A 253 -18.70 -4.89 -4.91
N SER A 254 -19.65 -5.84 -4.97
CA SER A 254 -20.26 -6.32 -6.20
C SER A 254 -21.01 -5.21 -6.95
N LEU A 255 -21.78 -4.40 -6.21
CA LEU A 255 -22.48 -3.27 -6.81
C LEU A 255 -21.51 -2.22 -7.36
N ARG A 256 -20.45 -1.91 -6.62
CA ARG A 256 -19.42 -0.95 -7.06
C ARG A 256 -18.68 -1.45 -8.30
N SER A 257 -18.32 -2.72 -8.34
CA SER A 257 -17.70 -3.35 -9.50
C SER A 257 -18.57 -3.22 -10.76
N ALA A 258 -19.88 -3.51 -10.66
CA ALA A 258 -20.81 -3.36 -11.77
C ALA A 258 -20.91 -1.90 -12.25
N ASN A 259 -20.97 -0.95 -11.33
CA ASN A 259 -21.03 0.48 -11.67
C ASN A 259 -19.75 0.94 -12.39
N ILE A 260 -18.56 0.52 -11.94
CA ILE A 260 -17.28 0.83 -12.61
C ILE A 260 -17.27 0.34 -14.05
N LEU A 261 -17.69 -0.90 -14.30
CA LEU A 261 -17.73 -1.44 -15.65
C LEU A 261 -18.72 -0.68 -16.54
N ASN A 262 -19.88 -0.31 -16.01
CA ASN A 262 -20.85 0.51 -16.74
C ASN A 262 -20.28 1.90 -17.06
N ASP A 263 -19.67 2.57 -16.09
CA ASP A 263 -19.05 3.89 -16.27
C ASP A 263 -17.94 3.82 -17.33
N ASN A 264 -17.14 2.74 -17.33
CA ASN A 264 -16.09 2.52 -18.33
C ASN A 264 -16.67 2.36 -19.73
N VAL A 265 -17.81 1.68 -19.92
CA VAL A 265 -18.46 1.56 -21.25
C VAL A 265 -18.81 2.95 -21.80
N PHE A 266 -19.33 3.86 -20.96
CA PHE A 266 -19.63 5.23 -21.39
C PHE A 266 -18.38 6.02 -21.73
N LEU A 267 -17.33 5.89 -20.87
CA LEU A 267 -16.05 6.58 -21.08
C LEU A 267 -15.35 6.10 -22.37
N ILE A 268 -15.33 4.79 -22.62
CA ILE A 268 -14.76 4.22 -23.86
C ILE A 268 -15.49 4.78 -25.10
N LYS A 269 -16.83 4.83 -25.08
CA LYS A 269 -17.62 5.40 -26.18
C LYS A 269 -17.28 6.86 -26.42
N ASP A 270 -17.19 7.67 -25.37
CA ASP A 270 -16.83 9.11 -25.44
C ASP A 270 -15.42 9.31 -26.03
N LEU A 271 -14.46 8.46 -25.63
CA LEU A 271 -13.10 8.51 -26.18
C LEU A 271 -13.07 8.15 -27.67
N ILE A 272 -13.79 7.11 -28.09
CA ILE A 272 -13.90 6.69 -29.49
C ILE A 272 -14.56 7.79 -30.33
N GLU A 273 -15.66 8.38 -29.87
CA GLU A 273 -16.36 9.48 -30.54
C GLU A 273 -15.48 10.73 -30.73
N LYS A 274 -14.53 10.94 -29.81
CA LYS A 274 -13.55 12.04 -29.86
C LYS A 274 -12.24 11.66 -30.57
N GLU A 275 -12.19 10.51 -31.22
CA GLU A 275 -11.00 9.98 -31.92
C GLU A 275 -9.76 9.89 -31.01
N LYS A 276 -9.96 9.64 -29.69
CA LYS A 276 -8.88 9.47 -28.71
C LYS A 276 -8.54 8.00 -28.51
N ASN A 277 -7.29 7.75 -28.11
CA ASN A 277 -6.86 6.41 -27.76
C ASN A 277 -7.57 5.95 -26.48
N VAL A 278 -8.09 4.72 -26.50
CA VAL A 278 -8.66 4.08 -25.31
C VAL A 278 -7.52 3.47 -24.49
N PRO A 279 -7.35 3.87 -23.22
CA PRO A 279 -6.36 3.25 -22.34
C PRO A 279 -6.61 1.76 -22.14
N TYR A 280 -5.58 0.93 -22.28
CA TYR A 280 -5.65 -0.54 -22.15
C TYR A 280 -6.38 -0.99 -20.87
N ILE A 281 -6.14 -0.30 -19.75
CA ILE A 281 -6.74 -0.62 -18.45
C ILE A 281 -8.28 -0.54 -18.47
N LEU A 282 -8.88 0.37 -19.25
CA LEU A 282 -10.34 0.50 -19.33
C LEU A 282 -11.01 -0.71 -19.98
N GLU A 283 -10.36 -1.27 -21.01
CA GLU A 283 -10.89 -2.40 -21.77
C GLU A 283 -10.63 -3.75 -21.08
N ASN A 284 -9.65 -3.80 -20.19
CA ASN A 284 -9.12 -5.06 -19.65
C ASN A 284 -9.24 -5.17 -18.13
N MET A 285 -10.18 -4.44 -17.51
CA MET A 285 -10.50 -4.63 -16.09
C MET A 285 -11.12 -6.00 -15.84
N TYR A 286 -10.71 -6.63 -14.75
CA TYR A 286 -11.33 -7.84 -14.24
C TYR A 286 -12.75 -7.56 -13.77
N ASN A 287 -13.72 -8.39 -14.16
CA ASN A 287 -15.06 -8.36 -13.60
C ASN A 287 -15.15 -9.17 -12.29
N MET A 288 -16.26 -9.04 -11.58
CA MET A 288 -16.45 -9.69 -10.28
C MET A 288 -16.43 -11.21 -10.36
N GLU A 289 -16.94 -11.81 -11.43
CA GLU A 289 -16.94 -13.26 -11.64
C GLU A 289 -15.51 -13.81 -11.77
N GLN A 290 -14.67 -13.15 -12.56
CA GLN A 290 -13.26 -13.50 -12.72
C GLN A 290 -12.49 -13.39 -11.39
N LEU A 291 -12.74 -12.31 -10.63
CA LEU A 291 -12.08 -12.08 -9.34
C LEU A 291 -12.51 -13.11 -8.29
N LEU A 292 -13.79 -13.43 -8.20
CA LEU A 292 -14.29 -14.47 -7.31
C LEU A 292 -13.79 -15.86 -7.72
N GLY A 293 -13.70 -16.13 -9.04
CA GLY A 293 -13.08 -17.34 -9.56
C GLY A 293 -11.62 -17.51 -9.14
N GLN A 294 -10.82 -16.44 -9.16
CA GLN A 294 -9.46 -16.46 -8.63
C GLN A 294 -9.42 -16.59 -7.10
N ALA A 295 -10.31 -15.88 -6.40
CA ALA A 295 -10.41 -15.90 -4.94
C ALA A 295 -10.86 -17.25 -4.37
N SER A 296 -11.59 -18.06 -5.13
CA SER A 296 -12.08 -19.38 -4.68
C SER A 296 -10.97 -20.38 -4.31
N ASN A 297 -9.73 -20.13 -4.76
CA ASN A 297 -8.56 -20.91 -4.36
C ASN A 297 -8.05 -20.59 -2.94
N PHE A 298 -8.62 -19.58 -2.30
CA PHE A 298 -8.21 -19.10 -0.98
C PHE A 298 -9.34 -19.28 0.03
N GLN A 299 -9.01 -19.24 1.31
CA GLN A 299 -10.03 -19.14 2.36
C GLN A 299 -10.60 -17.72 2.34
N ILE A 300 -11.93 -17.61 2.28
CA ILE A 300 -12.65 -16.35 2.19
C ILE A 300 -13.32 -16.05 3.53
N VAL A 301 -13.21 -14.79 3.97
CA VAL A 301 -13.95 -14.21 5.10
C VAL A 301 -14.74 -13.01 4.59
N GLU A 302 -16.01 -12.94 4.91
CA GLU A 302 -16.90 -11.83 4.57
C GLU A 302 -17.25 -11.06 5.84
N LEU A 303 -17.03 -9.76 5.86
CA LEU A 303 -17.36 -8.88 6.98
C LEU A 303 -18.52 -7.99 6.56
N ASP A 304 -19.72 -8.26 7.04
CA ASP A 304 -20.92 -7.49 6.71
C ASP A 304 -21.50 -6.80 7.97
N PHE A 305 -22.09 -5.62 7.79
CA PHE A 305 -22.75 -4.90 8.89
C PHE A 305 -24.15 -5.47 9.17
N GLN A 306 -24.88 -5.84 8.12
CA GLN A 306 -26.24 -6.36 8.23
C GLN A 306 -26.37 -7.69 7.52
N ASP A 307 -27.27 -8.53 8.03
CA ASP A 307 -27.67 -9.77 7.38
C ASP A 307 -28.57 -9.47 6.17
N ILE A 308 -27.96 -9.19 5.04
CA ILE A 308 -28.67 -9.03 3.76
C ILE A 308 -28.99 -10.39 3.15
N ALA A 309 -28.31 -11.45 3.58
CA ALA A 309 -28.46 -12.81 3.10
C ALA A 309 -28.83 -13.75 4.26
N GLN A 310 -30.13 -13.76 4.65
CA GLN A 310 -30.65 -14.74 5.60
C GLN A 310 -30.32 -16.17 5.11
N GLY A 311 -29.57 -16.93 5.93
CA GLY A 311 -29.29 -18.35 5.68
C GLY A 311 -27.96 -18.67 5.04
N LYS A 312 -26.96 -17.77 5.03
CA LYS A 312 -25.59 -18.15 4.68
C LYS A 312 -25.06 -19.16 5.71
N GLU A 313 -24.52 -20.28 5.23
CA GLU A 313 -23.80 -21.23 6.08
C GLU A 313 -22.56 -20.57 6.71
N ASN A 314 -22.16 -21.04 7.89
CA ASN A 314 -20.99 -20.55 8.63
C ASN A 314 -21.06 -19.05 8.98
N THR A 315 -22.24 -18.57 9.35
CA THR A 315 -22.45 -17.19 9.78
C THR A 315 -22.23 -17.04 11.29
N ILE A 316 -21.43 -16.04 11.67
CA ILE A 316 -21.14 -15.66 13.06
C ILE A 316 -21.66 -14.24 13.26
N THR A 317 -22.53 -14.02 14.23
CA THR A 317 -23.14 -12.71 14.49
C THR A 317 -22.66 -12.18 15.84
N PHE A 318 -22.01 -11.03 15.82
CA PHE A 318 -21.60 -10.32 17.04
C PHE A 318 -22.75 -9.46 17.60
N LYS A 319 -22.83 -9.39 18.94
CA LYS A 319 -23.80 -8.53 19.63
C LYS A 319 -23.27 -7.10 19.69
N TYR A 320 -24.19 -6.15 19.63
CA TYR A 320 -23.84 -4.72 19.66
C TYR A 320 -23.02 -4.30 20.90
N GLU A 321 -23.35 -4.85 22.07
CA GLU A 321 -22.66 -4.54 23.32
C GLU A 321 -21.17 -4.99 23.29
N ASP A 322 -20.91 -6.15 22.68
CA ASP A 322 -19.55 -6.69 22.56
C ASP A 322 -18.73 -5.85 21.58
N ILE A 323 -19.33 -5.47 20.45
CA ILE A 323 -18.70 -4.58 19.46
C ILE A 323 -18.38 -3.21 20.06
N LYS A 324 -19.33 -2.62 20.80
CA LYS A 324 -19.09 -1.35 21.49
C LYS A 324 -17.90 -1.42 22.44
N GLN A 325 -17.73 -2.51 23.19
CA GLN A 325 -16.59 -2.68 24.10
C GLN A 325 -15.25 -2.78 23.35
N ILE A 326 -15.23 -3.41 22.16
CA ILE A 326 -14.03 -3.48 21.31
C ILE A 326 -13.69 -2.07 20.79
N ASP A 327 -14.68 -1.34 20.28
CA ASP A 327 -14.51 0.01 19.73
C ASP A 327 -14.02 0.99 20.80
N ASP A 328 -14.60 0.96 22.01
CA ASP A 328 -14.19 1.80 23.13
C ASP A 328 -12.73 1.51 23.52
N LYS A 329 -12.33 0.24 23.57
CA LYS A 329 -10.96 -0.16 23.88
C LYS A 329 -9.96 0.28 22.80
N PHE A 330 -10.32 0.17 21.54
CA PHE A 330 -9.50 0.69 20.45
C PHE A 330 -9.29 2.20 20.55
N LEU A 331 -10.34 2.95 20.82
CA LEU A 331 -10.28 4.40 21.00
C LEU A 331 -9.39 4.80 22.20
N GLU A 332 -9.43 4.06 23.29
CA GLU A 332 -8.57 4.27 24.45
C GLU A 332 -7.09 4.10 24.06
N ILE A 333 -6.75 3.00 23.43
CA ILE A 333 -5.36 2.69 23.01
C ILE A 333 -4.83 3.74 22.04
N THR A 334 -5.63 4.12 21.04
CA THR A 334 -5.20 5.10 20.04
C THR A 334 -5.02 6.51 20.61
N LYS A 335 -5.76 6.89 21.65
CA LYS A 335 -5.54 8.15 22.39
C LYS A 335 -4.22 8.12 23.16
N GLN A 336 -3.96 7.05 23.91
CA GLN A 336 -2.71 6.88 24.66
C GLN A 336 -1.47 6.90 23.75
N GLU A 337 -1.54 6.31 22.56
CA GLU A 337 -0.43 6.35 21.61
C GLU A 337 -0.19 7.75 21.03
N LYS A 338 -1.25 8.51 20.75
CA LYS A 338 -1.12 9.90 20.31
C LYS A 338 -0.48 10.76 21.39
N GLU A 339 -0.85 10.59 22.65
CA GLU A 339 -0.26 11.30 23.79
C GLU A 339 1.23 10.94 23.96
N LYS A 340 1.60 9.66 23.84
CA LYS A 340 3.01 9.22 23.88
C LYS A 340 3.85 9.79 22.72
N LYS A 341 3.29 9.93 21.52
CA LYS A 341 3.96 10.51 20.34
C LYS A 341 4.13 12.03 20.43
N THR A 342 3.22 12.72 21.11
CA THR A 342 3.33 14.17 21.40
C THR A 342 4.32 14.46 22.52
N TYR A 343 4.56 13.53 23.43
CA TYR A 343 5.55 13.64 24.50
C TYR A 343 6.91 13.07 24.05
N LYS A 344 7.54 13.66 23.02
CA LYS A 344 9.00 13.55 22.86
C LYS A 344 9.61 14.60 23.80
N PRO A 345 10.42 14.22 24.83
CA PRO A 345 11.16 15.21 25.60
C PRO A 345 12.03 15.99 24.62
N ARG A 346 11.89 17.31 24.61
CA ARG A 346 12.79 18.20 23.88
C ARG A 346 14.20 17.92 24.41
N THR A 347 15.00 17.19 23.64
CA THR A 347 16.44 17.13 23.86
C THR A 347 16.93 18.57 23.88
N ARG A 348 17.71 18.93 24.91
CA ARG A 348 18.28 20.25 25.14
C ARG A 348 18.84 20.81 23.82
N VAL A 349 18.12 21.73 23.23
CA VAL A 349 18.65 22.64 22.22
C VAL A 349 19.52 23.62 23.01
N SER A 350 20.79 23.73 22.63
CA SER A 350 21.75 24.68 23.18
C SER A 350 21.17 26.08 23.20
N ASN A 351 21.52 26.86 24.22
CA ASN A 351 20.99 28.21 24.52
C ASN A 351 21.17 29.26 23.36
N GLU A 352 21.82 28.92 22.28
CA GLU A 352 22.07 29.83 21.14
C GLU A 352 20.86 30.07 20.23
N PHE A 353 19.81 29.25 20.31
CA PHE A 353 18.59 29.41 19.49
C PHE A 353 17.44 30.13 20.23
N ARG A 354 17.62 30.56 21.46
CA ARG A 354 16.56 31.26 22.24
C ARG A 354 16.37 32.74 21.90
N GLU A 355 17.27 33.35 21.17
CA GLU A 355 17.13 34.77 20.79
C GLU A 355 16.41 35.04 19.47
N ALA A 356 16.21 34.02 18.63
CA ALA A 356 15.52 34.16 17.34
C ALA A 356 13.98 34.03 17.39
N GLU A 357 13.39 33.58 18.49
CA GLU A 357 11.92 33.38 18.63
C GLU A 357 11.20 34.51 19.37
N LYS A 358 11.80 35.67 19.53
CA LYS A 358 11.13 36.87 20.11
C LYS A 358 10.63 37.86 19.07
N ILE A 359 10.28 37.43 17.89
CA ILE A 359 9.46 38.24 16.98
C ILE A 359 8.01 37.86 17.23
N THR A 360 7.37 38.63 18.10
CA THR A 360 5.97 38.42 18.48
C THR A 360 5.02 38.87 17.40
N PHE A 361 3.87 38.24 17.32
CA PHE A 361 2.74 38.48 16.40
C PHE A 361 2.21 39.96 16.37
N SER A 362 2.78 40.86 17.15
CA SER A 362 2.46 42.31 17.14
C SER A 362 3.12 43.09 15.99
N ASP A 363 4.22 42.58 15.42
CA ASP A 363 4.96 43.31 14.37
C ASP A 363 4.41 43.12 12.95
N LEU A 364 3.49 42.20 12.78
CA LEU A 364 2.82 41.91 11.50
C LEU A 364 1.53 42.71 11.26
N LYS A 365 1.04 43.48 12.22
CA LYS A 365 -0.21 44.27 12.11
C LYS A 365 -0.01 45.76 11.69
N VAL A 366 1.22 46.24 11.59
CA VAL A 366 1.46 47.69 11.32
C VAL A 366 1.76 47.99 9.85
N ARG A 367 1.85 47.01 8.95
CA ARG A 367 2.14 47.29 7.52
C ARG A 367 0.93 47.16 6.56
N ARG A 368 -0.30 47.32 7.05
CA ARG A 368 -1.51 47.32 6.20
C ARG A 368 -2.38 48.58 6.30
N LEU A 369 -1.79 49.70 6.67
CA LEU A 369 -2.51 50.98 6.67
C LEU A 369 -1.54 52.11 6.22
N CYS A 370 -1.10 52.12 4.96
CA CYS A 370 -0.62 53.25 4.22
C CYS A 370 -0.29 52.84 2.79
N SER A 371 -1.30 52.78 1.94
CA SER A 371 -1.24 53.14 0.51
C SER A 371 -2.66 53.22 -0.02
N THR A 372 -3.15 54.43 0.01
CA THR A 372 -4.13 54.92 -0.94
C THR A 372 -3.58 54.88 -2.34
#